data_503fa1d0e1f0dc9564d5478ddc703330
#
_entry.id   503fa1d0e1f0dc9564d5478ddc703330
#
_cell.length_a   1.000
_cell.length_b   1.000
_cell.length_c   1.000
_cell.angle_alpha   90.00
_cell.angle_beta   90.00
_cell.angle_gamma   90.00
#
_symmetry.space_group_name_H-M   'P 1'
#
loop_
_entity.id
_entity.type
_entity.pdbx_description
1 polymer ?
#
loop_
_entity_poly.entity_id
_entity_poly.type
_entity_poly.pdbx_seq_one_letter_code
_entity_poly.pdbx_strand_id
1 'polypeptide(L)'
;MRTKPIEAAIADTTGPKHRLAKRLGAWDLTVFGVGVTIGGGLFVLTGRVAAAYSGPAVAIAFVVAALACGLAALCYAEFASTVPVAGSAYTFSYVTLGEFIAWLIGWDLVLEFFVAAAAVAEGWSGYLATALADTPFAIPTAVANTEEGVINLPAGLLILALTAVLVGGIKLSAWVNRLAVVVKVGVAVLFVLVGLFFIDTANWVPFVPPSEPTEPGTSGLTQPLIQALFGLAPATYGLAGIASGAAVVFFAFIGFDIIATTAEEAKNPQRTLPLGIIGSLAICTALYVAVSLVVTGMQDFRTIGPEDPAPLATALVAAGQPGLARVIAVGAALGIIVVVMILLLGQARVAFAMARDGLLPEVFAKVHPRFRTPYVTTIVVGVAAAVLATFTSFGVLAELVNIGTLAAFILVSVGVIVMRRTRSDLPRAFRVPWVPVVPLLAALVCLYLMLNLAIETW
;
A
#
# COMPACT_ATOMS: atom_id res chain seq x y z
N MET A 1 6.11 -30.76 6.67
CA MET A 1 6.42 -29.41 7.18
C MET A 1 5.69 -29.19 8.49
N ARG A 2 6.34 -28.56 9.48
CA ARG A 2 5.73 -28.27 10.78
C ARG A 2 4.70 -27.14 10.59
N THR A 3 3.46 -27.35 11.03
CA THR A 3 2.40 -26.33 11.05
C THR A 3 2.08 -25.97 12.49
N LYS A 4 1.79 -24.70 12.77
CA LYS A 4 1.35 -24.25 14.09
C LYS A 4 -0.12 -24.62 14.27
N PRO A 5 -0.52 -25.35 15.34
CA PRO A 5 -1.94 -25.61 15.60
C PRO A 5 -2.71 -24.31 15.76
N ILE A 6 -3.90 -24.22 15.13
CA ILE A 6 -4.73 -23.01 15.18
C ILE A 6 -5.16 -22.71 16.62
N GLU A 7 -5.45 -23.76 17.38
CA GLU A 7 -5.82 -23.68 18.80
C GLU A 7 -4.69 -23.07 19.63
N ALA A 8 -3.43 -23.42 19.33
CA ALA A 8 -2.26 -22.83 19.98
C ALA A 8 -2.09 -21.35 19.59
N ALA A 9 -2.26 -21.02 18.31
CA ALA A 9 -2.20 -19.64 17.85
C ALA A 9 -3.27 -18.75 18.51
N ILE A 10 -4.50 -19.26 18.67
CA ILE A 10 -5.58 -18.56 19.39
C ILE A 10 -5.30 -18.50 20.90
N ALA A 11 -4.78 -19.58 21.50
CA ALA A 11 -4.47 -19.62 22.92
C ALA A 11 -3.39 -18.60 23.33
N ASP A 12 -2.40 -18.36 22.45
CA ASP A 12 -1.36 -17.35 22.67
C ASP A 12 -1.95 -15.93 22.82
N THR A 13 -3.13 -15.66 22.24
CA THR A 13 -3.81 -14.35 22.33
C THR A 13 -4.77 -14.22 23.52
N THR A 14 -5.17 -15.35 24.14
CA THR A 14 -6.17 -15.37 25.22
C THR A 14 -5.57 -15.35 26.61
N GLY A 15 -4.24 -15.51 26.74
CA GLY A 15 -3.53 -15.50 28.01
C GLY A 15 -3.69 -14.18 28.77
N PRO A 16 -3.80 -14.18 30.13
CA PRO A 16 -4.09 -12.99 30.93
C PRO A 16 -3.04 -11.88 30.83
N LYS A 17 -1.82 -12.18 30.39
CA LYS A 17 -0.72 -11.23 30.19
C LYS A 17 -0.70 -10.55 28.83
N HIS A 18 -1.48 -11.03 27.83
CA HIS A 18 -1.39 -10.60 26.42
C HIS A 18 -2.73 -10.15 25.83
N ARG A 19 -3.80 -10.09 26.62
CA ARG A 19 -5.14 -9.76 26.15
C ARG A 19 -5.30 -8.28 25.81
N LEU A 20 -5.48 -7.96 24.52
CA LEU A 20 -5.79 -6.61 24.06
C LEU A 20 -7.27 -6.26 24.30
N ALA A 21 -7.57 -4.98 24.49
CA ALA A 21 -8.94 -4.52 24.70
C ALA A 21 -9.73 -4.50 23.39
N LYS A 22 -10.78 -5.31 23.29
CA LYS A 22 -11.68 -5.36 22.13
C LYS A 22 -12.55 -4.10 22.03
N ARG A 23 -12.11 -3.12 21.25
CA ARG A 23 -12.78 -1.81 21.13
C ARG A 23 -13.23 -1.47 19.71
N LEU A 24 -12.61 -2.07 18.67
CA LEU A 24 -12.81 -1.70 17.27
C LEU A 24 -14.09 -2.32 16.70
N GLY A 25 -15.00 -1.50 16.21
CA GLY A 25 -16.18 -1.92 15.44
C GLY A 25 -15.88 -1.96 13.93
N ALA A 26 -16.86 -2.37 13.11
CA ALA A 26 -16.69 -2.44 11.66
C ALA A 26 -16.34 -1.08 11.04
N TRP A 27 -17.01 0.00 11.49
CA TRP A 27 -16.73 1.35 11.03
C TRP A 27 -15.32 1.82 11.43
N ASP A 28 -14.89 1.54 12.68
CA ASP A 28 -13.54 1.88 13.13
C ASP A 28 -12.48 1.17 12.27
N LEU A 29 -12.71 -0.09 11.91
CA LEU A 29 -11.83 -0.88 11.03
C LEU A 29 -11.84 -0.36 9.59
N THR A 30 -13.00 0.02 9.06
CA THR A 30 -13.11 0.66 7.74
C THR A 30 -12.33 1.97 7.71
N VAL A 31 -12.53 2.85 8.70
CA VAL A 31 -11.80 4.12 8.82
C VAL A 31 -10.30 3.88 8.99
N PHE A 32 -9.92 2.87 9.76
CA PHE A 32 -8.51 2.47 9.89
C PHE A 32 -7.92 2.02 8.56
N GLY A 33 -8.63 1.16 7.81
CA GLY A 33 -8.20 0.69 6.50
C GLY A 33 -8.07 1.84 5.48
N VAL A 34 -9.08 2.70 5.35
CA VAL A 34 -9.02 3.93 4.55
C VAL A 34 -7.82 4.78 4.99
N GLY A 35 -7.58 4.83 6.31
CA GLY A 35 -6.46 5.54 6.92
C GLY A 35 -5.09 5.03 6.50
N VAL A 36 -4.91 3.75 6.30
CA VAL A 36 -3.64 3.17 5.87
C VAL A 36 -3.50 3.20 4.36
N THR A 37 -4.57 2.84 3.64
CA THR A 37 -4.57 2.66 2.18
C THR A 37 -4.43 4.00 1.43
N ILE A 38 -5.10 5.09 1.88
CA ILE A 38 -4.94 6.41 1.24
C ILE A 38 -3.60 7.03 1.65
N GLY A 39 -2.62 6.97 0.78
CA GLY A 39 -1.26 7.48 0.95
C GLY A 39 -0.63 7.88 -0.37
N GLY A 40 0.65 7.62 -0.56
CA GLY A 40 1.39 7.89 -1.79
C GLY A 40 0.72 7.36 -3.05
N GLY A 41 0.02 6.22 -2.95
CA GLY A 41 -0.71 5.63 -4.07
C GLY A 41 -1.76 6.56 -4.69
N LEU A 42 -2.58 7.23 -3.88
CA LEU A 42 -3.54 8.22 -4.38
C LEU A 42 -2.84 9.49 -4.85
N PHE A 43 -1.99 10.02 -3.97
CA PHE A 43 -1.46 11.37 -4.14
C PHE A 43 -0.35 11.45 -5.21
N VAL A 44 0.40 10.37 -5.47
CA VAL A 44 1.54 10.36 -6.39
C VAL A 44 1.25 9.53 -7.64
N LEU A 45 0.80 8.27 -7.49
CA LEU A 45 0.68 7.36 -8.64
C LEU A 45 -0.40 7.76 -9.64
N THR A 46 -1.43 8.50 -9.23
CA THR A 46 -2.53 8.89 -10.12
C THR A 46 -2.02 9.66 -11.35
N GLY A 47 -1.17 10.66 -11.16
CA GLY A 47 -0.57 11.41 -12.25
C GLY A 47 0.53 10.64 -12.99
N ARG A 48 1.44 10.02 -12.24
CA ARG A 48 2.56 9.24 -12.81
C ARG A 48 2.11 8.13 -13.75
N VAL A 49 1.12 7.33 -13.32
CA VAL A 49 0.62 6.22 -14.14
C VAL A 49 -0.20 6.71 -15.33
N ALA A 50 -0.90 7.84 -15.19
CA ALA A 50 -1.53 8.49 -16.35
C ALA A 50 -0.48 8.90 -17.38
N ALA A 51 0.60 9.54 -16.94
CA ALA A 51 1.68 10.02 -17.83
C ALA A 51 2.43 8.87 -18.50
N ALA A 52 2.88 7.86 -17.71
CA ALA A 52 3.83 6.86 -18.17
C ALA A 52 3.20 5.59 -18.79
N TYR A 53 1.93 5.26 -18.44
CA TYR A 53 1.38 3.95 -18.78
C TYR A 53 0.03 3.99 -19.50
N SER A 54 -0.96 4.74 -19.03
CA SER A 54 -2.35 4.49 -19.42
C SER A 54 -3.16 5.71 -19.88
N GLY A 55 -2.59 6.91 -19.79
CA GLY A 55 -3.33 8.13 -20.10
C GLY A 55 -4.60 8.29 -19.24
N PRO A 56 -5.69 8.83 -19.78
CA PRO A 56 -6.97 8.95 -19.06
C PRO A 56 -7.53 7.60 -18.57
N ALA A 57 -7.14 6.50 -19.23
CA ALA A 57 -7.54 5.14 -18.85
C ALA A 57 -6.91 4.67 -17.51
N VAL A 58 -6.11 5.50 -16.83
CA VAL A 58 -5.64 5.21 -15.45
C VAL A 58 -6.81 4.94 -14.50
N ALA A 59 -7.98 5.52 -14.73
CA ALA A 59 -9.20 5.19 -14.00
C ALA A 59 -9.60 3.70 -14.16
N ILE A 60 -9.43 3.13 -15.37
CA ILE A 60 -9.65 1.69 -15.63
C ILE A 60 -8.56 0.87 -14.92
N ALA A 61 -7.30 1.32 -14.95
CA ALA A 61 -6.21 0.64 -14.25
C ALA A 61 -6.49 0.53 -12.74
N PHE A 62 -7.00 1.59 -12.10
CA PHE A 62 -7.46 1.53 -10.71
C PHE A 62 -8.61 0.55 -10.48
N VAL A 63 -9.57 0.45 -11.39
CA VAL A 63 -10.66 -0.54 -11.29
C VAL A 63 -10.12 -1.97 -11.41
N VAL A 64 -9.21 -2.22 -12.35
CA VAL A 64 -8.58 -3.55 -12.53
C VAL A 64 -7.79 -3.94 -11.28
N ALA A 65 -6.96 -3.04 -10.73
CA ALA A 65 -6.24 -3.27 -9.50
C ALA A 65 -7.19 -3.50 -8.30
N ALA A 66 -8.28 -2.72 -8.22
CA ALA A 66 -9.31 -2.89 -7.19
C ALA A 66 -10.02 -4.25 -7.27
N LEU A 67 -10.27 -4.77 -8.48
CA LEU A 67 -10.85 -6.10 -8.67
C LEU A 67 -9.89 -7.19 -8.19
N ALA A 68 -8.59 -7.08 -8.52
CA ALA A 68 -7.56 -7.99 -8.01
C ALA A 68 -7.50 -7.98 -6.47
N CYS A 69 -7.42 -6.78 -5.89
CA CYS A 69 -7.45 -6.60 -4.44
C CYS A 69 -8.75 -7.11 -3.81
N GLY A 70 -9.89 -6.90 -4.45
CA GLY A 70 -11.21 -7.35 -3.98
C GLY A 70 -11.29 -8.87 -3.89
N LEU A 71 -10.82 -9.59 -4.90
CA LEU A 71 -10.75 -11.04 -4.89
C LEU A 71 -9.82 -11.56 -3.77
N ALA A 72 -8.64 -10.97 -3.63
CA ALA A 72 -7.71 -11.30 -2.54
C ALA A 72 -8.29 -10.94 -1.17
N ALA A 73 -8.94 -9.78 -1.05
CA ALA A 73 -9.57 -9.30 0.18
C ALA A 73 -10.66 -10.26 0.70
N LEU A 74 -11.42 -10.92 -0.19
CA LEU A 74 -12.35 -11.97 0.21
C LEU A 74 -11.62 -13.16 0.86
N CYS A 75 -10.47 -13.55 0.31
CA CYS A 75 -9.65 -14.63 0.89
C CYS A 75 -9.07 -14.23 2.26
N TYR A 76 -8.56 -13.02 2.38
CA TYR A 76 -8.12 -12.44 3.65
C TYR A 76 -9.24 -12.38 4.69
N ALA A 77 -10.45 -11.98 4.27
CA ALA A 77 -11.62 -11.91 5.14
C ALA A 77 -12.01 -13.28 5.71
N GLU A 78 -11.92 -14.36 4.92
CA GLU A 78 -12.17 -15.73 5.41
C GLU A 78 -11.11 -16.13 6.43
N PHE A 79 -9.82 -15.91 6.15
CA PHE A 79 -8.76 -16.19 7.10
C PHE A 79 -8.90 -15.38 8.39
N ALA A 80 -9.05 -14.06 8.29
CA ALA A 80 -9.15 -13.19 9.45
C ALA A 80 -10.38 -13.51 10.32
N SER A 81 -11.48 -13.98 9.72
CA SER A 81 -12.67 -14.43 10.47
C SER A 81 -12.52 -15.80 11.10
N THR A 82 -11.68 -16.68 10.54
CA THR A 82 -11.48 -18.06 10.99
C THR A 82 -10.34 -18.15 12.01
N VAL A 83 -9.26 -17.40 11.79
CA VAL A 83 -8.07 -17.36 12.65
C VAL A 83 -7.81 -15.90 13.07
N PRO A 84 -8.58 -15.35 14.03
CA PRO A 84 -8.51 -13.95 14.42
C PRO A 84 -7.30 -13.66 15.32
N VAL A 85 -6.10 -13.82 14.78
CA VAL A 85 -4.81 -13.61 15.46
C VAL A 85 -4.03 -12.53 14.74
N ALA A 86 -3.33 -11.67 15.46
CA ALA A 86 -2.42 -10.69 14.88
C ALA A 86 -1.27 -11.41 14.15
N GLY A 87 -0.86 -10.87 12.99
CA GLY A 87 0.21 -11.43 12.17
C GLY A 87 -0.14 -11.54 10.69
N SER A 88 -1.41 -11.25 10.30
CA SER A 88 -1.86 -11.23 8.90
C SER A 88 -1.45 -12.49 8.13
N ALA A 89 -1.00 -12.35 6.88
CA ALA A 89 -0.61 -13.46 6.00
C ALA A 89 0.48 -14.37 6.59
N TYR A 90 1.38 -13.85 7.43
CA TYR A 90 2.39 -14.65 8.13
C TYR A 90 1.74 -15.76 8.98
N THR A 91 0.82 -15.38 9.89
CA THR A 91 0.15 -16.35 10.76
C THR A 91 -0.74 -17.31 9.95
N PHE A 92 -1.45 -16.79 8.93
CA PHE A 92 -2.28 -17.62 8.06
C PHE A 92 -1.47 -18.70 7.34
N SER A 93 -0.29 -18.33 6.83
CA SER A 93 0.63 -19.26 6.16
C SER A 93 1.21 -20.29 7.15
N TYR A 94 1.51 -19.88 8.39
CA TYR A 94 2.06 -20.80 9.39
C TYR A 94 1.07 -21.90 9.79
N VAL A 95 -0.20 -21.56 9.90
CA VAL A 95 -1.23 -22.55 10.27
C VAL A 95 -1.69 -23.41 9.09
N THR A 96 -1.46 -23.01 7.84
CA THR A 96 -1.97 -23.70 6.64
C THR A 96 -0.90 -24.36 5.79
N LEU A 97 0.17 -23.64 5.48
CA LEU A 97 1.21 -24.04 4.52
C LEU A 97 2.51 -24.50 5.20
N GLY A 98 2.68 -24.18 6.48
CA GLY A 98 3.80 -24.61 7.30
C GLY A 98 4.91 -23.57 7.47
N GLU A 99 5.89 -23.93 8.30
CA GLU A 99 6.92 -23.06 8.84
C GLU A 99 7.77 -22.35 7.77
N PHE A 100 8.19 -23.07 6.73
CA PHE A 100 9.03 -22.49 5.67
C PHE A 100 8.29 -21.40 4.88
N ILE A 101 7.05 -21.66 4.48
CA ILE A 101 6.23 -20.68 3.76
C ILE A 101 5.90 -19.51 4.67
N ALA A 102 5.62 -19.75 5.96
CA ALA A 102 5.41 -18.67 6.92
C ALA A 102 6.64 -17.78 7.09
N TRP A 103 7.84 -18.38 7.15
CA TRP A 103 9.09 -17.64 7.23
C TRP A 103 9.28 -16.73 6.00
N LEU A 104 9.03 -17.28 4.81
CA LEU A 104 9.15 -16.53 3.55
C LEU A 104 8.16 -15.36 3.50
N ILE A 105 6.87 -15.61 3.81
CA ILE A 105 5.84 -14.57 3.88
C ILE A 105 6.11 -13.55 5.00
N GLY A 106 6.66 -13.98 6.12
CA GLY A 106 7.03 -13.07 7.20
C GLY A 106 8.10 -12.07 6.78
N TRP A 107 9.14 -12.54 6.07
CA TRP A 107 10.14 -11.67 5.46
C TRP A 107 9.57 -10.76 4.39
N ASP A 108 8.70 -11.29 3.53
CA ASP A 108 7.99 -10.54 2.51
C ASP A 108 7.20 -9.38 3.12
N LEU A 109 6.37 -9.62 4.15
CA LEU A 109 5.65 -8.57 4.86
C LEU A 109 6.56 -7.55 5.56
N VAL A 110 7.69 -7.98 6.11
CA VAL A 110 8.66 -7.07 6.70
C VAL A 110 9.25 -6.15 5.62
N LEU A 111 9.62 -6.72 4.46
CA LEU A 111 10.14 -5.97 3.32
C LEU A 111 9.06 -5.04 2.75
N GLU A 112 7.86 -5.56 2.51
CA GLU A 112 6.70 -4.81 2.02
C GLU A 112 6.49 -3.53 2.85
N PHE A 113 6.35 -3.65 4.16
CA PHE A 113 5.97 -2.51 4.99
C PHE A 113 7.08 -1.45 5.11
N PHE A 114 8.36 -1.85 5.19
CA PHE A 114 9.40 -0.83 5.30
C PHE A 114 9.75 -0.18 3.95
N VAL A 115 9.67 -0.94 2.84
CA VAL A 115 9.83 -0.38 1.49
C VAL A 115 8.65 0.53 1.16
N ALA A 116 7.41 0.13 1.51
CA ALA A 116 6.24 0.99 1.37
C ALA A 116 6.36 2.26 2.21
N ALA A 117 6.88 2.19 3.44
CA ALA A 117 7.13 3.37 4.27
C ALA A 117 8.13 4.32 3.60
N ALA A 118 9.17 3.79 2.97
CA ALA A 118 10.15 4.56 2.22
C ALA A 118 9.50 5.25 1.00
N ALA A 119 8.75 4.51 0.17
CA ALA A 119 8.03 5.06 -0.97
C ALA A 119 7.05 6.17 -0.56
N VAL A 120 6.23 5.92 0.45
CA VAL A 120 5.25 6.90 0.95
C VAL A 120 5.93 8.14 1.51
N ALA A 121 7.10 8.01 2.16
CA ALA A 121 7.88 9.15 2.64
C ALA A 121 8.46 9.99 1.50
N GLU A 122 8.82 9.39 0.37
CA GLU A 122 9.22 10.14 -0.83
C GLU A 122 8.06 11.00 -1.37
N GLY A 123 6.86 10.41 -1.51
CA GLY A 123 5.66 11.17 -1.88
C GLY A 123 5.37 12.30 -0.90
N TRP A 124 5.57 12.10 0.40
CA TRP A 124 5.46 13.14 1.40
C TRP A 124 6.45 14.28 1.16
N SER A 125 7.71 13.97 0.87
CA SER A 125 8.74 14.96 0.58
C SER A 125 8.37 15.85 -0.60
N GLY A 126 7.83 15.28 -1.68
CA GLY A 126 7.37 16.04 -2.84
C GLY A 126 6.25 17.02 -2.50
N TYR A 127 5.25 16.59 -1.76
CA TYR A 127 4.18 17.48 -1.29
C TYR A 127 4.68 18.55 -0.31
N LEU A 128 5.63 18.21 0.57
CA LEU A 128 6.28 19.19 1.44
C LEU A 128 7.05 20.24 0.62
N ALA A 129 7.84 19.82 -0.35
CA ALA A 129 8.59 20.71 -1.22
C ALA A 129 7.65 21.66 -1.97
N THR A 130 6.55 21.13 -2.53
CA THR A 130 5.52 21.94 -3.21
C THR A 130 4.84 22.93 -2.25
N ALA A 131 4.54 22.52 -1.02
CA ALA A 131 3.93 23.42 -0.01
C ALA A 131 4.85 24.57 0.38
N LEU A 132 6.16 24.37 0.34
CA LEU A 132 7.19 25.33 0.75
C LEU A 132 7.80 26.13 -0.43
N ALA A 133 7.45 25.83 -1.69
CA ALA A 133 8.11 26.34 -2.89
C ALA A 133 8.27 27.87 -2.93
N ASP A 134 7.23 28.62 -2.53
CA ASP A 134 7.22 30.09 -2.54
C ASP A 134 7.51 30.71 -1.16
N THR A 135 8.15 29.96 -0.27
CA THR A 135 8.47 30.42 1.08
C THR A 135 9.99 30.56 1.27
N PRO A 136 10.45 31.31 2.29
CA PRO A 136 11.87 31.34 2.64
C PRO A 136 12.47 29.99 3.02
N PHE A 137 11.63 28.95 3.21
CA PHE A 137 12.00 27.57 3.56
C PHE A 137 11.91 26.63 2.37
N ALA A 138 11.91 27.15 1.13
CA ALA A 138 11.92 26.33 -0.07
C ALA A 138 13.07 25.34 -0.05
N ILE A 139 12.76 24.06 -0.28
CA ILE A 139 13.74 22.97 -0.26
C ILE A 139 14.33 22.83 -1.68
N PRO A 140 15.67 22.88 -1.83
CA PRO A 140 16.28 22.69 -3.14
C PRO A 140 15.98 21.29 -3.69
N THR A 141 15.68 21.18 -4.99
CA THR A 141 15.40 19.90 -5.67
C THR A 141 16.53 18.89 -5.54
N ALA A 142 17.78 19.36 -5.51
CA ALA A 142 18.96 18.52 -5.32
C ALA A 142 18.92 17.61 -4.07
N VAL A 143 18.18 18.01 -3.04
CA VAL A 143 18.08 17.29 -1.76
C VAL A 143 16.65 16.84 -1.41
N ALA A 144 15.68 17.13 -2.26
CA ALA A 144 14.27 16.83 -2.05
C ALA A 144 13.72 15.78 -3.03
N ASN A 145 14.51 15.35 -4.00
CA ASN A 145 14.08 14.43 -5.05
C ASN A 145 15.27 13.54 -5.46
N THR A 146 15.05 12.24 -5.61
CA THR A 146 16.06 11.29 -6.10
C THR A 146 16.10 11.19 -7.62
N GLU A 147 15.06 11.60 -8.32
CA GLU A 147 14.90 11.48 -9.77
C GLU A 147 15.47 12.72 -10.50
N GLU A 148 15.15 13.91 -10.02
CA GLU A 148 15.67 15.17 -10.55
C GLU A 148 16.88 15.72 -9.78
N GLY A 149 17.13 15.20 -8.57
CA GLY A 149 18.20 15.59 -7.66
C GLY A 149 19.22 14.49 -7.43
N VAL A 150 19.83 14.51 -6.26
CA VAL A 150 20.84 13.53 -5.85
C VAL A 150 20.33 12.61 -4.75
N ILE A 151 19.58 13.17 -3.82
CA ILE A 151 19.06 12.46 -2.62
C ILE A 151 17.71 13.04 -2.23
N ASN A 152 16.94 12.26 -1.45
CA ASN A 152 15.72 12.74 -0.80
C ASN A 152 15.91 12.80 0.73
N LEU A 153 16.57 13.86 1.18
CA LEU A 153 16.88 14.06 2.60
C LEU A 153 15.62 14.23 3.48
N PRO A 154 14.58 15.01 3.08
CA PRO A 154 13.37 15.15 3.90
C PRO A 154 12.66 13.81 4.15
N ALA A 155 12.59 12.92 3.16
CA ALA A 155 11.99 11.59 3.31
C ALA A 155 12.75 10.73 4.35
N GLY A 156 14.07 10.68 4.25
CA GLY A 156 14.90 9.98 5.22
C GLY A 156 14.77 10.53 6.64
N LEU A 157 14.80 11.87 6.79
CA LEU A 157 14.63 12.53 8.10
C LEU A 157 13.24 12.28 8.70
N LEU A 158 12.17 12.27 7.89
CA LEU A 158 10.84 11.92 8.36
C LEU A 158 10.83 10.52 8.98
N ILE A 159 11.38 9.53 8.27
CA ILE A 159 11.41 8.14 8.76
C ILE A 159 12.20 8.02 10.03
N LEU A 160 13.38 8.68 10.14
CA LEU A 160 14.18 8.67 11.37
C LEU A 160 13.43 9.31 12.54
N ALA A 161 12.76 10.44 12.31
CA ALA A 161 11.96 11.11 13.33
C ALA A 161 10.80 10.21 13.80
N LEU A 162 10.06 9.58 12.88
CA LEU A 162 8.98 8.67 13.22
C LEU A 162 9.49 7.39 13.92
N THR A 163 10.66 6.89 13.51
CA THR A 163 11.32 5.76 14.19
C THR A 163 11.63 6.11 15.64
N ALA A 164 12.19 7.29 15.91
CA ALA A 164 12.45 7.75 17.28
C ALA A 164 11.16 7.87 18.11
N VAL A 165 10.08 8.40 17.52
CA VAL A 165 8.75 8.48 18.14
C VAL A 165 8.21 7.10 18.52
N LEU A 166 8.32 6.11 17.61
CA LEU A 166 7.87 4.75 17.83
C LEU A 166 8.70 4.02 18.89
N VAL A 167 10.01 4.19 18.89
CA VAL A 167 10.90 3.65 19.95
C VAL A 167 10.55 4.24 21.31
N GLY A 168 10.24 5.54 21.38
CA GLY A 168 9.77 6.23 22.56
C GLY A 168 8.41 5.78 23.08
N GLY A 169 7.72 4.88 22.36
CA GLY A 169 6.45 4.28 22.79
C GLY A 169 5.25 5.21 22.67
N ILE A 170 5.36 6.26 21.88
CA ILE A 170 4.23 7.15 21.61
C ILE A 170 3.21 6.38 20.77
N LYS A 171 2.06 6.12 21.40
CA LYS A 171 0.95 5.43 20.74
C LYS A 171 0.19 6.41 19.85
N LEU A 172 0.00 6.04 18.59
CA LEU A 172 -0.96 6.74 17.76
C LEU A 172 -2.34 6.60 18.40
N SER A 173 -2.90 7.71 18.91
CA SER A 173 -4.23 7.65 19.47
C SER A 173 -5.26 7.44 18.35
N ALA A 174 -6.35 6.72 18.63
CA ALA A 174 -7.43 6.53 17.67
C ALA A 174 -8.00 7.88 17.17
N TRP A 175 -7.92 8.93 17.98
CA TRP A 175 -8.34 10.27 17.61
C TRP A 175 -7.40 10.90 16.56
N VAL A 176 -6.08 10.80 16.75
CA VAL A 176 -5.08 11.32 15.78
C VAL A 176 -5.22 10.59 14.44
N ASN A 177 -5.41 9.28 14.47
CA ASN A 177 -5.65 8.52 13.25
C ASN A 177 -6.94 8.96 12.55
N ARG A 178 -8.06 9.13 13.28
CA ARG A 178 -9.32 9.62 12.70
C ARG A 178 -9.16 11.02 12.11
N LEU A 179 -8.48 11.93 12.80
CA LEU A 179 -8.21 13.27 12.31
C LEU A 179 -7.40 13.23 11.01
N ALA A 180 -6.35 12.43 10.95
CA ALA A 180 -5.54 12.27 9.74
C ALA A 180 -6.37 11.71 8.57
N VAL A 181 -7.25 10.74 8.83
CA VAL A 181 -8.18 10.20 7.81
C VAL A 181 -9.13 11.29 7.32
N VAL A 182 -9.72 12.08 8.22
CA VAL A 182 -10.61 13.18 7.84
C VAL A 182 -9.86 14.21 6.99
N VAL A 183 -8.63 14.57 7.38
CA VAL A 183 -7.81 15.53 6.61
C VAL A 183 -7.54 15.00 5.21
N LYS A 184 -7.00 13.80 5.04
CA LYS A 184 -6.60 13.29 3.72
C LYS A 184 -7.77 12.94 2.81
N VAL A 185 -8.85 12.37 3.36
CA VAL A 185 -10.10 12.16 2.60
C VAL A 185 -10.71 13.52 2.25
N GLY A 186 -10.73 14.46 3.20
CA GLY A 186 -11.21 15.82 2.96
C GLY A 186 -10.43 16.54 1.87
N VAL A 187 -9.10 16.41 1.86
CA VAL A 187 -8.22 16.96 0.82
C VAL A 187 -8.51 16.33 -0.55
N ALA A 188 -8.64 15.00 -0.61
CA ALA A 188 -8.95 14.31 -1.86
C ALA A 188 -10.35 14.69 -2.40
N VAL A 189 -11.35 14.76 -1.52
CA VAL A 189 -12.70 15.21 -1.89
C VAL A 189 -12.70 16.68 -2.30
N LEU A 190 -11.97 17.54 -1.59
CA LEU A 190 -11.81 18.96 -1.96
C LEU A 190 -11.17 19.08 -3.35
N PHE A 191 -10.11 18.30 -3.63
CA PHE A 191 -9.49 18.25 -4.94
C PHE A 191 -10.49 17.86 -6.03
N VAL A 192 -11.28 16.79 -5.80
CA VAL A 192 -12.31 16.37 -6.75
C VAL A 192 -13.35 17.47 -6.98
N LEU A 193 -13.92 18.03 -5.91
CA LEU A 193 -14.98 19.02 -6.02
C LEU A 193 -14.50 20.30 -6.74
N VAL A 194 -13.31 20.75 -6.43
CA VAL A 194 -12.72 21.95 -7.09
C VAL A 194 -12.30 21.61 -8.52
N GLY A 195 -11.64 20.48 -8.73
CA GLY A 195 -11.14 20.07 -10.04
C GLY A 195 -12.25 19.87 -11.07
N LEU A 196 -13.47 19.48 -10.66
CA LEU A 196 -14.64 19.38 -11.56
C LEU A 196 -14.93 20.67 -12.34
N PHE A 197 -14.58 21.85 -11.81
CA PHE A 197 -14.77 23.12 -12.48
C PHE A 197 -13.70 23.44 -13.53
N PHE A 198 -12.61 22.67 -13.55
CA PHE A 198 -11.47 22.88 -14.45
C PHE A 198 -11.27 21.71 -15.43
N ILE A 199 -12.24 20.79 -15.51
CA ILE A 199 -12.20 19.69 -16.48
C ILE A 199 -12.42 20.22 -17.89
N ASP A 200 -11.49 19.87 -18.79
CA ASP A 200 -11.71 19.91 -20.23
C ASP A 200 -11.90 18.48 -20.75
N THR A 201 -13.07 18.17 -21.25
CA THR A 201 -13.40 16.84 -21.77
C THR A 201 -12.57 16.43 -22.98
N ALA A 202 -11.92 17.41 -23.66
CA ALA A 202 -10.98 17.13 -24.74
C ALA A 202 -9.75 16.35 -24.26
N ASN A 203 -9.34 16.53 -23.01
CA ASN A 203 -8.23 15.80 -22.38
C ASN A 203 -8.51 14.29 -22.25
N TRP A 204 -9.76 13.87 -22.33
CA TRP A 204 -10.15 12.45 -22.31
C TRP A 204 -10.29 11.83 -23.69
N VAL A 205 -9.90 12.51 -24.75
CA VAL A 205 -10.04 11.99 -26.11
C VAL A 205 -8.68 11.79 -26.77
N PRO A 206 -8.29 10.55 -27.08
CA PRO A 206 -8.99 9.28 -26.82
C PRO A 206 -8.86 8.84 -25.37
N PHE A 207 -9.93 8.30 -24.77
CA PHE A 207 -9.91 7.86 -23.36
C PHE A 207 -8.92 6.71 -23.12
N VAL A 208 -8.80 5.79 -24.07
CA VAL A 208 -7.74 4.79 -24.16
C VAL A 208 -6.83 5.22 -25.31
N PRO A 209 -5.68 5.84 -25.03
CA PRO A 209 -4.74 6.22 -26.08
C PRO A 209 -4.28 5.00 -26.87
N PRO A 210 -3.98 5.14 -28.17
CA PRO A 210 -3.41 4.04 -28.94
C PRO A 210 -2.08 3.59 -28.33
N SER A 211 -1.77 2.32 -28.50
CA SER A 211 -0.48 1.78 -28.05
C SER A 211 0.65 2.42 -28.83
N GLU A 212 1.62 2.97 -28.13
CA GLU A 212 2.81 3.61 -28.70
C GLU A 212 4.05 2.77 -28.34
N PRO A 213 4.96 2.51 -29.31
CA PRO A 213 6.22 1.87 -28.99
C PRO A 213 7.02 2.69 -27.97
N THR A 214 7.60 2.04 -27.00
CA THR A 214 8.50 2.71 -26.04
C THR A 214 9.77 3.15 -26.79
N GLU A 215 10.30 4.34 -26.47
CA GLU A 215 11.46 4.89 -27.16
C GLU A 215 12.67 3.93 -27.18
N PRO A 216 13.41 3.85 -28.33
CA PRO A 216 14.63 3.06 -28.40
C PRO A 216 15.66 3.62 -27.42
N GLY A 217 16.08 2.81 -26.46
CA GLY A 217 17.08 3.20 -25.46
C GLY A 217 16.63 2.99 -24.01
N THR A 218 15.36 2.79 -23.75
CA THR A 218 14.90 2.21 -22.49
C THR A 218 15.48 0.81 -22.37
N SER A 219 16.20 0.55 -21.30
CA SER A 219 16.83 -0.76 -21.10
C SER A 219 15.74 -1.85 -21.18
N GLY A 220 16.03 -2.98 -21.83
CA GLY A 220 15.08 -4.08 -21.92
C GLY A 220 14.62 -4.61 -20.55
N LEU A 221 15.23 -4.14 -19.47
CA LEU A 221 14.91 -4.48 -18.09
C LEU A 221 13.66 -3.74 -17.55
N THR A 222 13.34 -2.56 -18.08
CA THR A 222 12.17 -1.78 -17.65
C THR A 222 10.87 -2.21 -18.32
N GLN A 223 10.94 -3.11 -19.33
CA GLN A 223 9.72 -3.63 -19.97
C GLN A 223 9.00 -4.63 -19.06
N PRO A 224 7.65 -4.73 -19.14
CA PRO A 224 6.91 -5.76 -18.45
C PRO A 224 7.36 -7.17 -18.78
N LEU A 225 7.54 -8.03 -17.79
CA LEU A 225 8.02 -9.41 -17.98
C LEU A 225 7.12 -10.18 -18.97
N ILE A 226 5.82 -9.99 -18.94
CA ILE A 226 4.88 -10.67 -19.87
C ILE A 226 5.18 -10.31 -21.33
N GLN A 227 5.53 -9.05 -21.61
CA GLN A 227 5.86 -8.65 -22.99
C GLN A 227 7.15 -9.32 -23.47
N ALA A 228 8.16 -9.42 -22.60
CA ALA A 228 9.40 -10.12 -22.92
C ALA A 228 9.19 -11.62 -23.13
N LEU A 229 8.38 -12.28 -22.28
CA LEU A 229 8.08 -13.71 -22.39
C LEU A 229 7.39 -14.08 -23.71
N PHE A 230 6.53 -13.21 -24.22
CA PHE A 230 5.81 -13.43 -25.47
C PHE A 230 6.49 -12.78 -26.70
N GLY A 231 7.68 -12.19 -26.53
CA GLY A 231 8.41 -11.53 -27.62
C GLY A 231 7.67 -10.31 -28.20
N LEU A 232 6.81 -9.66 -27.41
CA LEU A 232 6.11 -8.45 -27.82
C LEU A 232 7.05 -7.25 -27.73
N ALA A 233 6.92 -6.32 -28.67
CA ALA A 233 7.65 -5.06 -28.59
C ALA A 233 7.19 -4.27 -27.35
N PRO A 234 8.13 -3.64 -26.61
CA PRO A 234 7.78 -2.76 -25.49
C PRO A 234 6.86 -1.64 -25.97
N ALA A 235 5.73 -1.50 -25.29
CA ALA A 235 4.72 -0.53 -25.66
C ALA A 235 4.07 0.10 -24.42
N THR A 236 3.83 1.40 -24.51
CA THR A 236 3.05 2.19 -23.56
C THR A 236 1.64 2.41 -24.10
N TYR A 237 0.72 2.78 -23.21
CA TYR A 237 -0.70 3.02 -23.49
C TYR A 237 -1.45 1.79 -24.06
N GLY A 238 -2.65 1.99 -24.56
CA GLY A 238 -3.52 0.92 -25.00
C GLY A 238 -3.87 -0.06 -23.87
N LEU A 239 -4.26 -1.29 -24.25
CA LEU A 239 -4.60 -2.33 -23.27
C LEU A 239 -3.39 -2.83 -22.48
N ALA A 240 -2.21 -2.88 -23.11
CA ALA A 240 -0.97 -3.25 -22.44
C ALA A 240 -0.60 -2.21 -21.39
N GLY A 241 -0.70 -0.91 -21.70
CA GLY A 241 -0.48 0.17 -20.76
C GLY A 241 -1.48 0.19 -19.60
N ILE A 242 -2.75 -0.17 -19.82
CA ILE A 242 -3.73 -0.34 -18.74
C ILE A 242 -3.32 -1.50 -17.82
N ALA A 243 -2.85 -2.61 -18.36
CA ALA A 243 -2.42 -3.77 -17.56
C ALA A 243 -1.17 -3.46 -16.73
N SER A 244 -0.15 -2.84 -17.33
CA SER A 244 1.05 -2.39 -16.62
C SER A 244 0.72 -1.28 -15.61
N GLY A 245 -0.12 -0.31 -16.00
CA GLY A 245 -0.63 0.69 -15.09
C GLY A 245 -1.38 0.11 -13.90
N ALA A 246 -2.21 -0.94 -14.11
CA ALA A 246 -2.90 -1.64 -13.03
C ALA A 246 -1.93 -2.34 -12.08
N ALA A 247 -0.84 -2.93 -12.61
CA ALA A 247 0.21 -3.53 -11.80
C ALA A 247 0.93 -2.48 -10.92
N VAL A 248 1.17 -1.28 -11.44
CA VAL A 248 1.81 -0.19 -10.70
C VAL A 248 0.85 0.45 -9.69
N VAL A 249 -0.39 0.79 -10.08
CA VAL A 249 -1.37 1.40 -9.15
C VAL A 249 -1.88 0.43 -8.10
N PHE A 250 -1.58 -0.87 -8.20
CA PHE A 250 -1.86 -1.84 -7.16
C PHE A 250 -1.27 -1.41 -5.81
N PHE A 251 -0.11 -0.76 -5.81
CA PHE A 251 0.50 -0.12 -4.63
C PHE A 251 -0.49 0.76 -3.85
N ALA A 252 -1.40 1.45 -4.55
CA ALA A 252 -2.36 2.33 -3.91
C ALA A 252 -3.37 1.61 -3.00
N PHE A 253 -3.53 0.30 -3.17
CA PHE A 253 -4.45 -0.52 -2.39
C PHE A 253 -3.78 -1.24 -1.22
N ILE A 254 -2.45 -1.20 -1.13
CA ILE A 254 -1.70 -1.81 -0.02
C ILE A 254 -2.13 -1.16 1.29
N GLY A 255 -2.35 -1.98 2.30
CA GLY A 255 -2.75 -1.55 3.64
C GLY A 255 -4.12 -2.08 4.10
N PHE A 256 -5.02 -2.54 3.22
CA PHE A 256 -6.25 -3.18 3.67
C PHE A 256 -5.98 -4.49 4.43
N ASP A 257 -4.91 -5.20 4.11
CA ASP A 257 -4.44 -6.41 4.77
C ASP A 257 -3.94 -6.15 6.20
N ILE A 258 -3.44 -4.92 6.48
CA ILE A 258 -3.06 -4.48 7.83
C ILE A 258 -4.28 -4.50 8.78
N ILE A 259 -5.51 -4.35 8.27
CA ILE A 259 -6.71 -4.52 9.09
C ILE A 259 -6.73 -5.91 9.77
N ALA A 260 -6.26 -6.94 9.08
CA ALA A 260 -6.19 -8.28 9.66
C ALA A 260 -5.24 -8.35 10.87
N THR A 261 -4.20 -7.50 10.94
CA THR A 261 -3.30 -7.44 12.10
C THR A 261 -3.98 -6.91 13.36
N THR A 262 -5.12 -6.21 13.23
CA THR A 262 -5.89 -5.65 14.36
C THR A 262 -6.99 -6.58 14.85
N ALA A 263 -6.99 -7.84 14.42
CA ALA A 263 -8.03 -8.84 14.73
C ALA A 263 -8.27 -9.02 16.24
N GLU A 264 -7.21 -8.95 17.04
CA GLU A 264 -7.28 -9.09 18.51
C GLU A 264 -7.98 -7.91 19.20
N GLU A 265 -8.02 -6.74 18.55
CA GLU A 265 -8.66 -5.51 19.05
C GLU A 265 -10.12 -5.36 18.58
N ALA A 266 -10.56 -6.21 17.64
CA ALA A 266 -11.91 -6.17 17.07
C ALA A 266 -12.96 -6.72 18.04
N LYS A 267 -14.13 -6.07 18.16
CA LYS A 267 -15.23 -6.49 19.05
C LYS A 267 -15.84 -7.82 18.65
N ASN A 268 -16.09 -8.01 17.36
CA ASN A 268 -16.66 -9.20 16.74
C ASN A 268 -15.85 -9.54 15.47
N PRO A 269 -14.58 -10.01 15.61
CA PRO A 269 -13.64 -10.10 14.49
C PRO A 269 -14.21 -10.87 13.30
N GLN A 270 -15.01 -11.89 13.57
CA GLN A 270 -15.66 -12.73 12.56
C GLN A 270 -16.56 -11.95 11.59
N ARG A 271 -17.15 -10.84 12.01
CA ARG A 271 -18.03 -9.98 11.17
C ARG A 271 -17.39 -8.66 10.84
N THR A 272 -16.68 -8.07 11.80
CA THR A 272 -16.16 -6.72 11.66
C THR A 272 -14.94 -6.64 10.76
N LEU A 273 -14.07 -7.68 10.75
CA LEU A 273 -12.90 -7.72 9.85
C LEU A 273 -13.30 -7.77 8.37
N PRO A 274 -14.15 -8.72 7.92
CA PRO A 274 -14.61 -8.71 6.53
C PRO A 274 -15.24 -7.38 6.09
N LEU A 275 -16.10 -6.81 6.93
CA LEU A 275 -16.75 -5.52 6.63
C LEU A 275 -15.74 -4.38 6.58
N GLY A 276 -14.74 -4.37 7.48
CA GLY A 276 -13.68 -3.37 7.49
C GLY A 276 -12.81 -3.43 6.23
N ILE A 277 -12.39 -4.64 5.84
CA ILE A 277 -11.55 -4.89 4.66
C ILE A 277 -12.29 -4.49 3.38
N ILE A 278 -13.50 -5.02 3.16
CA ILE A 278 -14.27 -4.75 1.94
C ILE A 278 -14.72 -3.28 1.90
N GLY A 279 -15.16 -2.74 3.04
CA GLY A 279 -15.61 -1.35 3.13
C GLY A 279 -14.51 -0.34 2.84
N SER A 280 -13.30 -0.54 3.37
CA SER A 280 -12.16 0.34 3.09
C SER A 280 -11.76 0.27 1.61
N LEU A 281 -11.71 -0.93 1.03
CA LEU A 281 -11.38 -1.12 -0.38
C LEU A 281 -12.39 -0.41 -1.30
N ALA A 282 -13.69 -0.53 -1.02
CA ALA A 282 -14.73 0.12 -1.83
C ALA A 282 -14.63 1.66 -1.78
N ILE A 283 -14.42 2.23 -0.59
CA ILE A 283 -14.26 3.69 -0.42
C ILE A 283 -12.99 4.18 -1.15
N CYS A 284 -11.86 3.49 -0.97
CA CYS A 284 -10.62 3.85 -1.63
C CYS A 284 -10.74 3.78 -3.16
N THR A 285 -11.34 2.71 -3.69
CA THR A 285 -11.57 2.55 -5.14
C THR A 285 -12.38 3.70 -5.71
N ALA A 286 -13.51 4.04 -5.08
CA ALA A 286 -14.36 5.13 -5.55
C ALA A 286 -13.59 6.47 -5.58
N LEU A 287 -12.79 6.73 -4.53
CA LEU A 287 -12.00 7.96 -4.45
C LEU A 287 -10.86 7.99 -5.46
N TYR A 288 -10.17 6.86 -5.67
CA TYR A 288 -9.06 6.76 -6.64
C TYR A 288 -9.54 6.98 -8.07
N VAL A 289 -10.66 6.37 -8.44
CA VAL A 289 -11.28 6.58 -9.75
C VAL A 289 -11.72 8.03 -9.92
N ALA A 290 -12.34 8.63 -8.91
CA ALA A 290 -12.78 10.03 -8.99
C ALA A 290 -11.57 10.99 -9.16
N VAL A 291 -10.52 10.81 -8.33
CA VAL A 291 -9.32 11.66 -8.40
C VAL A 291 -8.60 11.48 -9.75
N SER A 292 -8.47 10.24 -10.24
CA SER A 292 -7.80 9.97 -11.52
C SER A 292 -8.52 10.59 -12.72
N LEU A 293 -9.85 10.53 -12.74
CA LEU A 293 -10.64 11.21 -13.77
C LEU A 293 -10.46 12.73 -13.71
N VAL A 294 -10.45 13.31 -12.51
CA VAL A 294 -10.27 14.76 -12.36
C VAL A 294 -8.87 15.20 -12.77
N VAL A 295 -7.81 14.51 -12.31
CA VAL A 295 -6.43 14.84 -12.71
C VAL A 295 -6.27 14.83 -14.23
N THR A 296 -6.71 13.76 -14.88
CA THR A 296 -6.59 13.62 -16.34
C THR A 296 -7.58 14.49 -17.14
N GLY A 297 -8.64 14.98 -16.49
CA GLY A 297 -9.55 15.94 -17.09
C GLY A 297 -9.07 17.37 -16.98
N MET A 298 -8.30 17.72 -15.92
CA MET A 298 -7.77 19.08 -15.73
C MET A 298 -6.60 19.40 -16.65
N GLN A 299 -5.81 18.40 -17.05
CA GLN A 299 -4.64 18.59 -17.93
C GLN A 299 -4.43 17.38 -18.83
N ASP A 300 -3.86 17.61 -20.01
CA ASP A 300 -3.46 16.53 -20.91
C ASP A 300 -2.42 15.65 -20.21
N PHE A 301 -2.65 14.33 -20.21
CA PHE A 301 -1.75 13.36 -19.57
C PHE A 301 -0.31 13.42 -20.11
N ARG A 302 -0.10 13.87 -21.36
CA ARG A 302 1.22 14.07 -21.96
C ARG A 302 1.99 15.24 -21.36
N THR A 303 1.30 16.16 -20.68
CA THR A 303 1.91 17.31 -20.00
C THR A 303 2.20 17.03 -18.53
N ILE A 304 1.70 15.90 -17.98
CA ILE A 304 2.02 15.45 -16.63
C ILE A 304 3.45 14.88 -16.64
N GLY A 305 4.31 15.37 -15.77
CA GLY A 305 5.63 14.79 -15.60
C GLY A 305 5.51 13.33 -15.11
N PRO A 306 6.14 12.33 -15.78
CA PRO A 306 6.08 10.94 -15.33
C PRO A 306 6.70 10.74 -13.95
N GLU A 307 7.53 11.67 -13.51
CA GLU A 307 8.20 11.69 -12.22
C GLU A 307 7.68 12.77 -11.26
N ASP A 308 6.55 13.41 -11.60
CA ASP A 308 5.95 14.43 -10.75
C ASP A 308 5.63 13.89 -9.35
N PRO A 309 6.25 14.43 -8.30
CA PRO A 309 6.05 13.94 -6.94
C PRO A 309 4.74 14.42 -6.31
N ALA A 310 4.06 15.40 -6.89
CA ALA A 310 2.85 16.03 -6.35
C ALA A 310 1.77 16.35 -7.42
N PRO A 311 1.35 15.39 -8.26
CA PRO A 311 0.55 15.63 -9.46
C PRO A 311 -0.81 16.29 -9.18
N LEU A 312 -1.41 16.09 -8.01
CA LEU A 312 -2.65 16.78 -7.66
C LEU A 312 -2.44 18.28 -7.46
N ALA A 313 -1.32 18.67 -6.86
CA ALA A 313 -0.99 20.07 -6.66
C ALA A 313 -0.57 20.71 -8.00
N THR A 314 0.23 20.00 -8.80
CA THR A 314 0.67 20.46 -10.13
C THR A 314 -0.52 20.69 -11.07
N ALA A 315 -1.52 19.80 -11.07
CA ALA A 315 -2.75 19.98 -11.85
C ALA A 315 -3.50 21.26 -11.46
N LEU A 316 -3.55 21.62 -10.18
CA LEU A 316 -4.16 22.87 -9.73
C LEU A 316 -3.34 24.11 -10.11
N VAL A 317 -2.01 24.00 -10.08
CA VAL A 317 -1.14 25.09 -10.58
C VAL A 317 -1.36 25.32 -12.08
N ALA A 318 -1.42 24.24 -12.87
CA ALA A 318 -1.72 24.30 -14.30
C ALA A 318 -3.11 24.93 -14.59
N ALA A 319 -4.08 24.70 -13.70
CA ALA A 319 -5.41 25.33 -13.76
C ALA A 319 -5.43 26.78 -13.23
N GLY A 320 -4.28 27.40 -12.92
CA GLY A 320 -4.19 28.78 -12.43
C GLY A 320 -4.62 28.95 -10.97
N GLN A 321 -4.59 27.89 -10.16
CA GLN A 321 -5.03 27.87 -8.76
C GLN A 321 -3.89 27.56 -7.75
N PRO A 322 -2.79 28.36 -7.71
CA PRO A 322 -1.63 28.03 -6.86
C PRO A 322 -1.96 28.07 -5.36
N GLY A 323 -2.92 28.89 -4.93
CA GLY A 323 -3.35 28.92 -3.54
C GLY A 323 -4.02 27.62 -3.09
N LEU A 324 -4.89 27.04 -3.93
CA LEU A 324 -5.52 25.75 -3.67
C LEU A 324 -4.51 24.61 -3.78
N ALA A 325 -3.59 24.66 -4.72
CA ALA A 325 -2.48 23.71 -4.83
C ALA A 325 -1.70 23.61 -3.51
N ARG A 326 -1.39 24.75 -2.89
CA ARG A 326 -0.72 24.78 -1.58
C ARG A 326 -1.57 24.15 -0.46
N VAL A 327 -2.88 24.42 -0.44
CA VAL A 327 -3.80 23.79 0.54
C VAL A 327 -3.81 22.27 0.39
N ILE A 328 -3.91 21.79 -0.85
CA ILE A 328 -3.85 20.35 -1.16
C ILE A 328 -2.49 19.77 -0.74
N ALA A 329 -1.39 20.47 -1.06
CA ALA A 329 -0.04 19.99 -0.72
C ALA A 329 0.17 19.88 0.78
N VAL A 330 -0.21 20.88 1.56
CA VAL A 330 -0.11 20.84 3.04
C VAL A 330 -0.99 19.73 3.61
N GLY A 331 -2.23 19.61 3.15
CA GLY A 331 -3.16 18.60 3.64
C GLY A 331 -2.72 17.17 3.29
N ALA A 332 -2.19 16.94 2.08
CA ALA A 332 -1.61 15.67 1.68
C ALA A 332 -0.39 15.34 2.55
N ALA A 333 0.55 16.28 2.72
CA ALA A 333 1.72 16.09 3.57
C ALA A 333 1.34 15.70 5.01
N LEU A 334 0.39 16.40 5.63
CA LEU A 334 -0.09 16.07 6.98
C LEU A 334 -0.74 14.67 7.05
N GLY A 335 -1.50 14.29 6.02
CA GLY A 335 -2.17 13.00 5.95
C GLY A 335 -1.20 11.84 5.76
N ILE A 336 -0.18 12.01 4.94
CA ILE A 336 0.78 10.96 4.56
C ILE A 336 1.67 10.56 5.75
N ILE A 337 2.05 11.47 6.63
CA ILE A 337 2.88 11.18 7.82
C ILE A 337 2.33 9.99 8.63
N VAL A 338 1.01 9.95 8.82
CA VAL A 338 0.37 8.90 9.61
C VAL A 338 0.45 7.54 8.90
N VAL A 339 0.43 7.51 7.56
CA VAL A 339 0.61 6.27 6.79
C VAL A 339 2.01 5.70 7.02
N VAL A 340 3.05 6.52 6.87
CA VAL A 340 4.44 6.11 7.13
C VAL A 340 4.58 5.53 8.55
N MET A 341 3.98 6.20 9.54
CA MET A 341 4.05 5.74 10.93
C MET A 341 3.34 4.39 11.13
N ILE A 342 2.17 4.17 10.49
CA ILE A 342 1.44 2.89 10.61
C ILE A 342 2.22 1.76 9.93
N LEU A 343 2.81 2.00 8.76
CA LEU A 343 3.65 1.03 8.05
C LEU A 343 4.86 0.60 8.89
N LEU A 344 5.60 1.56 9.45
CA LEU A 344 6.72 1.29 10.35
C LEU A 344 6.29 0.51 11.61
N LEU A 345 5.11 0.81 12.17
CA LEU A 345 4.57 0.09 13.31
C LEU A 345 4.14 -1.33 12.94
N GLY A 346 3.48 -1.51 11.79
CA GLY A 346 3.05 -2.81 11.26
C GLY A 346 4.23 -3.75 11.06
N GLN A 347 5.28 -3.26 10.40
CA GLN A 347 6.51 -3.99 10.18
C GLN A 347 7.17 -4.45 11.51
N ALA A 348 7.28 -3.55 12.49
CA ALA A 348 7.88 -3.89 13.78
C ALA A 348 7.08 -5.00 14.51
N ARG A 349 5.76 -5.04 14.34
CA ARG A 349 4.89 -6.09 14.92
C ARG A 349 5.11 -7.46 14.24
N VAL A 350 5.21 -7.48 12.91
CA VAL A 350 5.45 -8.74 12.16
C VAL A 350 6.81 -9.33 12.52
N ALA A 351 7.88 -8.52 12.45
CA ALA A 351 9.22 -8.99 12.78
C ALA A 351 9.34 -9.42 14.26
N PHE A 352 8.67 -8.74 15.17
CA PHE A 352 8.59 -9.16 16.57
C PHE A 352 7.87 -10.50 16.74
N ALA A 353 6.76 -10.72 16.02
CA ALA A 353 6.05 -12.00 16.05
C ALA A 353 6.91 -13.14 15.52
N MET A 354 7.61 -12.94 14.40
CA MET A 354 8.54 -13.92 13.83
C MET A 354 9.68 -14.25 14.80
N ALA A 355 10.25 -13.23 15.48
CA ALA A 355 11.31 -13.45 16.45
C ALA A 355 10.82 -14.23 17.68
N ARG A 356 9.60 -13.97 18.14
CA ARG A 356 8.95 -14.72 19.23
C ARG A 356 8.69 -16.18 18.83
N ASP A 357 8.33 -16.43 17.59
CA ASP A 357 8.10 -17.78 17.06
C ASP A 357 9.43 -18.51 16.71
N GLY A 358 10.59 -17.89 16.94
CA GLY A 358 11.91 -18.47 16.70
C GLY A 358 12.37 -18.45 15.23
N LEU A 359 11.67 -17.72 14.37
CA LEU A 359 11.99 -17.60 12.92
C LEU A 359 12.96 -16.45 12.62
N LEU A 360 13.21 -15.59 13.60
CA LEU A 360 14.24 -14.54 13.58
C LEU A 360 15.11 -14.64 14.85
N PRO A 361 16.33 -14.09 14.82
CA PRO A 361 17.19 -14.05 16.01
C PRO A 361 16.49 -13.39 17.21
N GLU A 362 16.70 -13.93 18.41
CA GLU A 362 16.06 -13.45 19.65
C GLU A 362 16.29 -11.97 19.95
N VAL A 363 17.36 -11.37 19.40
CA VAL A 363 17.65 -9.95 19.56
C VAL A 363 16.51 -9.07 19.07
N PHE A 364 15.78 -9.51 18.05
CA PHE A 364 14.63 -8.80 17.51
C PHE A 364 13.36 -8.94 18.38
N ALA A 365 13.34 -9.89 19.30
CA ALA A 365 12.29 -10.03 20.31
C ALA A 365 12.52 -9.17 21.56
N LYS A 366 13.63 -8.40 21.63
CA LYS A 366 13.94 -7.56 22.79
C LYS A 366 12.97 -6.39 22.90
N VAL A 367 12.37 -6.25 24.10
CA VAL A 367 11.46 -5.17 24.45
C VAL A 367 12.18 -4.14 25.32
N HIS A 368 12.00 -2.86 25.01
CA HIS A 368 12.62 -1.78 25.79
C HIS A 368 12.10 -1.77 27.23
N PRO A 369 12.95 -1.73 28.27
CA PRO A 369 12.53 -1.86 29.67
C PRO A 369 11.52 -0.78 30.11
N ARG A 370 11.73 0.48 29.67
CA ARG A 370 10.91 1.63 30.04
C ARG A 370 9.70 1.81 29.13
N PHE A 371 9.90 1.78 27.80
CA PHE A 371 8.86 2.10 26.81
C PHE A 371 8.00 0.90 26.40
N ARG A 372 8.46 -0.31 26.68
CA ARG A 372 7.81 -1.58 26.34
C ARG A 372 7.51 -1.74 24.82
N THR A 373 8.44 -1.24 24.00
CA THR A 373 8.39 -1.32 22.53
C THR A 373 9.47 -2.28 22.02
N PRO A 374 9.29 -2.95 20.86
CA PRO A 374 10.32 -3.78 20.23
C PRO A 374 11.39 -2.88 19.58
N TYR A 375 12.19 -2.21 20.39
CA TYR A 375 13.05 -1.11 19.97
C TYR A 375 14.15 -1.51 19.00
N VAL A 376 14.72 -2.71 19.12
CA VAL A 376 15.80 -3.18 18.22
C VAL A 376 15.27 -3.31 16.80
N THR A 377 14.16 -4.01 16.63
CA THR A 377 13.49 -4.16 15.35
C THR A 377 13.11 -2.82 14.74
N THR A 378 12.48 -1.95 15.55
CA THR A 378 12.03 -0.63 15.09
C THR A 378 13.21 0.23 14.63
N ILE A 379 14.36 0.22 15.33
CA ILE A 379 15.55 0.98 14.93
C ILE A 379 16.16 0.42 13.65
N VAL A 380 16.42 -0.90 13.61
CA VAL A 380 17.12 -1.52 12.46
C VAL A 380 16.34 -1.29 11.18
N VAL A 381 15.03 -1.55 11.20
CA VAL A 381 14.21 -1.39 10.01
C VAL A 381 13.92 0.08 9.70
N GLY A 382 13.72 0.92 10.72
CA GLY A 382 13.56 2.35 10.51
C GLY A 382 14.79 3.00 9.86
N VAL A 383 16.00 2.60 10.26
CA VAL A 383 17.24 3.07 9.62
C VAL A 383 17.34 2.54 8.17
N ALA A 384 17.05 1.25 7.95
CA ALA A 384 17.05 0.68 6.60
C ALA A 384 16.04 1.41 5.69
N ALA A 385 14.81 1.65 6.17
CA ALA A 385 13.80 2.41 5.44
C ALA A 385 14.23 3.85 5.15
N ALA A 386 14.88 4.51 6.10
CA ALA A 386 15.40 5.87 5.91
C ALA A 386 16.49 5.93 4.84
N VAL A 387 17.39 4.94 4.82
CA VAL A 387 18.40 4.82 3.76
C VAL A 387 17.73 4.62 2.39
N LEU A 388 16.78 3.70 2.28
CA LEU A 388 16.04 3.50 1.03
C LEU A 388 15.33 4.77 0.57
N ALA A 389 14.58 5.44 1.45
CA ALA A 389 13.87 6.68 1.13
C ALA A 389 14.80 7.83 0.76
N THR A 390 16.07 7.79 1.18
CA THR A 390 17.03 8.84 0.84
C THR A 390 17.67 8.64 -0.53
N PHE A 391 17.85 7.39 -0.98
CA PHE A 391 18.67 7.06 -2.15
C PHE A 391 17.95 6.31 -3.26
N THR A 392 16.68 5.91 -3.08
CA THR A 392 15.93 5.11 -4.06
C THR A 392 14.67 5.84 -4.48
N SER A 393 14.37 5.84 -5.78
CA SER A 393 13.19 6.55 -6.31
C SER A 393 11.87 5.88 -5.94
N PHE A 394 10.80 6.67 -5.90
CA PHE A 394 9.44 6.21 -5.60
C PHE A 394 9.00 5.06 -6.51
N GLY A 395 9.30 5.14 -7.81
CA GLY A 395 8.89 4.13 -8.80
C GLY A 395 9.45 2.75 -8.47
N VAL A 396 10.78 2.67 -8.25
CA VAL A 396 11.45 1.41 -7.87
C VAL A 396 10.92 0.86 -6.57
N LEU A 397 10.74 1.72 -5.55
CA LEU A 397 10.20 1.29 -4.27
C LEU A 397 8.77 0.74 -4.39
N ALA A 398 7.91 1.40 -5.16
CA ALA A 398 6.52 0.96 -5.37
C ALA A 398 6.45 -0.40 -6.07
N GLU A 399 7.29 -0.64 -7.09
CA GLU A 399 7.32 -1.92 -7.79
C GLU A 399 7.84 -3.06 -6.91
N LEU A 400 8.89 -2.83 -6.10
CA LEU A 400 9.39 -3.80 -5.14
C LEU A 400 8.33 -4.21 -4.12
N VAL A 401 7.51 -3.26 -3.66
CA VAL A 401 6.39 -3.57 -2.76
C VAL A 401 5.33 -4.39 -3.48
N ASN A 402 4.99 -4.02 -4.72
CA ASN A 402 3.94 -4.69 -5.48
C ASN A 402 4.23 -6.17 -5.71
N ILE A 403 5.46 -6.53 -6.07
CA ILE A 403 5.80 -7.93 -6.35
C ILE A 403 5.65 -8.80 -5.09
N GLY A 404 6.10 -8.30 -3.93
CA GLY A 404 5.95 -8.99 -2.65
C GLY A 404 4.49 -9.16 -2.26
N THR A 405 3.73 -8.06 -2.24
CA THR A 405 2.31 -8.08 -1.87
C THR A 405 1.47 -8.98 -2.78
N LEU A 406 1.70 -8.94 -4.09
CA LEU A 406 1.02 -9.82 -5.04
C LEU A 406 1.35 -11.30 -4.77
N ALA A 407 2.61 -11.62 -4.45
CA ALA A 407 3.02 -12.96 -4.08
C ALA A 407 2.34 -13.42 -2.79
N ALA A 408 2.27 -12.56 -1.76
CA ALA A 408 1.54 -12.85 -0.53
C ALA A 408 0.05 -13.11 -0.80
N PHE A 409 -0.59 -12.34 -1.67
CA PHE A 409 -2.00 -12.50 -2.02
C PHE A 409 -2.27 -13.81 -2.76
N ILE A 410 -1.36 -14.24 -3.65
CA ILE A 410 -1.41 -15.57 -4.29
C ILE A 410 -1.38 -16.66 -3.21
N LEU A 411 -0.42 -16.60 -2.29
CA LEU A 411 -0.25 -17.61 -1.25
C LEU A 411 -1.43 -17.64 -0.27
N VAL A 412 -1.98 -16.51 0.13
CA VAL A 412 -3.19 -16.43 0.94
C VAL A 412 -4.38 -17.04 0.21
N SER A 413 -4.55 -16.74 -1.08
CA SER A 413 -5.65 -17.28 -1.88
C SER A 413 -5.56 -18.81 -2.02
N VAL A 414 -4.37 -19.33 -2.31
CA VAL A 414 -4.10 -20.78 -2.30
C VAL A 414 -4.34 -21.37 -0.91
N GLY A 415 -3.91 -20.69 0.14
CA GLY A 415 -4.08 -21.08 1.54
C GLY A 415 -5.54 -21.30 1.92
N VAL A 416 -6.50 -20.49 1.39
CA VAL A 416 -7.95 -20.72 1.60
C VAL A 416 -8.38 -22.08 1.05
N ILE A 417 -7.92 -22.46 -0.14
CA ILE A 417 -8.24 -23.76 -0.75
C ILE A 417 -7.69 -24.89 0.09
N VAL A 418 -6.42 -24.77 0.51
CA VAL A 418 -5.76 -25.77 1.38
C VAL A 418 -6.50 -25.90 2.72
N MET A 419 -6.79 -24.78 3.39
CA MET A 419 -7.49 -24.76 4.67
C MET A 419 -8.89 -25.40 4.60
N ARG A 420 -9.61 -25.19 3.50
CA ARG A 420 -10.92 -25.82 3.32
C ARG A 420 -10.86 -27.33 3.12
N ARG A 421 -9.77 -27.85 2.55
CA ARG A 421 -9.55 -29.29 2.36
C ARG A 421 -9.00 -29.96 3.61
N THR A 422 -8.07 -29.31 4.33
CA THR A 422 -7.36 -29.90 5.45
C THR A 422 -8.06 -29.69 6.80
N ARG A 423 -8.78 -28.58 6.96
CA ARG A 423 -9.45 -28.18 8.20
C ARG A 423 -10.91 -27.78 7.92
N SER A 424 -11.69 -28.72 7.40
CA SER A 424 -13.12 -28.54 7.13
C SER A 424 -13.96 -28.35 8.40
N ASP A 425 -13.46 -28.79 9.54
CA ASP A 425 -14.03 -28.74 10.88
C ASP A 425 -14.14 -27.31 11.47
N LEU A 426 -13.32 -26.37 11.00
CA LEU A 426 -13.26 -25.04 11.59
C LEU A 426 -14.53 -24.22 11.33
N PRO A 427 -15.04 -23.52 12.35
CA PRO A 427 -16.16 -22.59 12.19
C PRO A 427 -15.71 -21.37 11.35
N ARG A 428 -16.45 -21.09 10.29
CA ARG A 428 -16.19 -19.95 9.38
C ARG A 428 -17.39 -19.01 9.40
N ALA A 429 -17.21 -17.84 9.98
CA ALA A 429 -18.26 -16.83 10.02
C ALA A 429 -18.40 -16.10 8.69
N PHE A 430 -17.30 -15.89 7.98
CA PHE A 430 -17.27 -15.44 6.60
C PHE A 430 -16.73 -16.58 5.71
N ARG A 431 -17.35 -16.77 4.55
CA ARG A 431 -16.93 -17.79 3.57
C ARG A 431 -16.80 -17.16 2.21
N VAL A 432 -15.64 -17.30 1.58
CA VAL A 432 -15.45 -16.94 0.17
C VAL A 432 -16.47 -17.73 -0.68
N PRO A 433 -17.24 -17.04 -1.55
CA PRO A 433 -18.15 -17.74 -2.46
C PRO A 433 -17.37 -18.58 -3.49
N TRP A 434 -18.02 -19.62 -4.01
CA TRP A 434 -17.55 -20.45 -5.13
C TRP A 434 -16.09 -20.93 -5.02
N VAL A 435 -15.67 -21.40 -3.84
CA VAL A 435 -14.35 -22.03 -3.70
C VAL A 435 -14.37 -23.39 -4.42
N PRO A 436 -13.37 -23.71 -5.28
CA PRO A 436 -12.07 -23.05 -5.43
C PRO A 436 -11.99 -21.92 -6.46
N VAL A 437 -13.06 -21.57 -7.16
CA VAL A 437 -13.03 -20.67 -8.33
C VAL A 437 -12.54 -19.26 -7.96
N VAL A 438 -13.13 -18.62 -6.94
CA VAL A 438 -12.75 -17.25 -6.55
C VAL A 438 -11.31 -17.17 -6.04
N PRO A 439 -10.82 -18.06 -5.16
CA PRO A 439 -9.41 -18.05 -4.77
C PRO A 439 -8.44 -18.33 -5.93
N LEU A 440 -8.78 -19.22 -6.87
CA LEU A 440 -7.95 -19.45 -8.07
C LEU A 440 -7.94 -18.22 -8.96
N LEU A 441 -9.07 -17.59 -9.17
CA LEU A 441 -9.15 -16.34 -9.95
C LEU A 441 -8.34 -15.22 -9.28
N ALA A 442 -8.40 -15.08 -7.95
CA ALA A 442 -7.58 -14.15 -7.20
C ALA A 442 -6.09 -14.40 -7.44
N ALA A 443 -5.65 -15.66 -7.31
CA ALA A 443 -4.26 -16.03 -7.54
C ALA A 443 -3.82 -15.77 -9.00
N LEU A 444 -4.65 -16.08 -9.99
CA LEU A 444 -4.35 -15.87 -11.41
C LEU A 444 -4.29 -14.38 -11.78
N VAL A 445 -5.20 -13.57 -11.26
CA VAL A 445 -5.20 -12.12 -11.51
C VAL A 445 -3.99 -11.47 -10.84
N CYS A 446 -3.65 -11.85 -9.60
CA CYS A 446 -2.43 -11.38 -8.95
C CYS A 446 -1.17 -11.78 -9.72
N LEU A 447 -1.09 -13.04 -10.21
CA LEU A 447 0.01 -13.48 -11.05
C LEU A 447 0.08 -12.69 -12.36
N TYR A 448 -1.05 -12.44 -12.99
CA TYR A 448 -1.12 -11.61 -14.20
C TYR A 448 -0.58 -10.20 -13.96
N LEU A 449 -0.95 -9.56 -12.85
CA LEU A 449 -0.39 -8.25 -12.48
C LEU A 449 1.12 -8.33 -12.19
N MET A 450 1.59 -9.38 -11.48
CA MET A 450 3.03 -9.60 -11.28
C MET A 450 3.79 -9.68 -12.60
N LEU A 451 3.27 -10.41 -13.58
CA LEU A 451 3.89 -10.55 -14.91
C LEU A 451 3.89 -9.23 -15.70
N ASN A 452 3.06 -8.25 -15.32
CA ASN A 452 3.05 -6.91 -15.91
C ASN A 452 3.97 -5.91 -15.18
N LEU A 453 4.70 -6.31 -14.14
CA LEU A 453 5.79 -5.54 -13.56
C LEU A 453 7.05 -5.63 -14.42
N ALA A 454 7.95 -4.65 -14.26
CA ALA A 454 9.22 -4.61 -14.99
C ALA A 454 10.10 -5.85 -14.72
N ILE A 455 10.92 -6.23 -15.69
CA ILE A 455 11.86 -7.38 -15.53
C ILE A 455 12.81 -7.14 -14.36
N GLU A 456 13.30 -5.91 -14.18
CA GLU A 456 14.24 -5.58 -13.10
C GLU A 456 13.63 -5.74 -11.69
N THR A 457 12.30 -5.78 -11.59
CA THR A 457 11.59 -6.02 -10.32
C THR A 457 11.64 -7.48 -9.88
N TRP A 458 11.89 -8.41 -10.82
CA TRP A 458 11.97 -9.86 -10.59
C TRP A 458 13.37 -10.32 -10.20
#